data_4fd51fd1d9dfa03007b2c09683331057
#
_entry.id   4fd51fd1d9dfa03007b2c09683331057
#
_cell.length_a   1.000
_cell.length_b   1.000
_cell.length_c   1.000
_cell.angle_alpha   90.00
_cell.angle_beta   90.00
_cell.angle_gamma   90.00
#
_symmetry.space_group_name_H-M   'P 1'
#
loop_
_entity.id
_entity.type
_entity.pdbx_description
1 polymer ?
#
loop_
_entity_poly.entity_id
_entity_poly.type
_entity_poly.pdbx_seq_one_letter_code
_entity_poly.pdbx_strand_id
1 'polypeptide(L)' 'MAQFSDSDEGKPVMMGDDKVGMVQEVRGDTAYVNPDAGITDKIKASLDWGDTDEDTYPLDGSNVDAVTDDEIRLRSDL' A
#
# COMPACT_ATOMS: atom_id res chain seq x y z
N MET A 1 -6.70 -10.31 9.90
CA MET A 1 -6.97 -9.66 8.61
C MET A 1 -7.08 -8.15 8.82
N ALA A 2 -6.31 -7.39 8.10
CA ALA A 2 -6.35 -5.93 8.22
C ALA A 2 -7.54 -5.39 7.44
N GLN A 3 -8.23 -4.42 8.04
CA GLN A 3 -9.30 -3.71 7.37
C GLN A 3 -8.93 -2.24 7.28
N PHE A 4 -9.21 -1.66 6.12
CA PHE A 4 -8.98 -0.25 5.90
C PHE A 4 -10.24 0.54 6.23
N SER A 5 -10.04 1.78 6.66
CA SER A 5 -11.15 2.69 6.91
C SER A 5 -10.83 4.04 6.29
N ASP A 6 -11.82 4.91 6.26
CA ASP A 6 -11.64 6.26 5.70
C ASP A 6 -10.53 7.02 6.42
N SER A 7 -10.31 6.72 7.70
CA SER A 7 -9.26 7.38 8.48
C SER A 7 -7.86 6.98 8.03
N ASP A 8 -7.73 5.92 7.24
CA ASP A 8 -6.44 5.47 6.73
C ASP A 8 -6.00 6.26 5.48
N GLU A 9 -6.90 7.04 4.91
CA GLU A 9 -6.54 7.88 3.77
C GLU A 9 -5.48 8.90 4.18
N GLY A 10 -4.48 9.06 3.33
CA GLY A 10 -3.38 9.96 3.60
C GLY A 10 -2.21 9.34 4.35
N LYS A 11 -2.36 8.11 4.84
CA LYS A 11 -1.26 7.44 5.54
C LYS A 11 -0.23 6.91 4.55
N PRO A 12 1.06 6.97 4.90
CA PRO A 12 2.09 6.36 4.07
C PRO A 12 2.02 4.84 4.18
N VAL A 13 2.33 4.18 3.06
CA VAL A 13 2.42 2.72 3.01
C VAL A 13 3.89 2.36 3.01
N MET A 14 4.30 1.55 3.97
CA MET A 14 5.70 1.22 4.18
C MET A 14 5.94 -0.28 4.01
N MET A 15 7.04 -0.61 3.36
CA MET A 15 7.53 -1.98 3.29
C MET A 15 8.93 -1.97 3.89
N GLY A 16 9.05 -2.39 5.15
CA GLY A 16 10.28 -2.23 5.89
C GLY A 16 10.60 -0.75 6.06
N ASP A 17 11.74 -0.33 5.58
CA ASP A 17 12.18 1.07 5.63
C ASP A 17 11.82 1.83 4.36
N ASP A 18 11.22 1.16 3.37
CA ASP A 18 10.93 1.77 2.08
C ASP A 18 9.50 2.28 2.03
N LYS A 19 9.33 3.53 1.62
CA LYS A 19 8.01 4.08 1.38
C LYS A 19 7.52 3.62 0.02
N VAL A 20 6.41 2.89 0.01
CA VAL A 20 5.80 2.38 -1.21
C VAL A 20 4.91 3.44 -1.85
N GLY A 21 4.21 4.19 -1.03
CA GLY A 21 3.30 5.20 -1.53
C GLY A 21 2.45 5.74 -0.40
N MET A 22 1.30 6.29 -0.75
CA MET A 22 0.40 6.90 0.21
C MET A 22 -1.03 6.47 -0.14
N VAL A 23 -1.83 6.21 0.88
CA VAL A 23 -3.23 5.84 0.65
C VAL A 23 -3.98 7.05 0.14
N GLN A 24 -4.53 6.95 -1.07
CA GLN A 24 -5.30 8.03 -1.67
C GLN A 24 -6.78 7.88 -1.36
N GLU A 25 -7.29 6.64 -1.35
CA GLU A 25 -8.70 6.39 -1.16
C GLU A 25 -8.88 4.98 -0.59
N VAL A 26 -9.94 4.80 0.20
CA VAL A 26 -10.31 3.48 0.69
C VAL A 26 -11.72 3.18 0.22
N ARG A 27 -11.89 2.02 -0.42
CA ARG A 27 -13.19 1.54 -0.86
C ARG A 27 -13.39 0.10 -0.40
N GLY A 28 -14.35 -0.11 0.47
CA GLY A 28 -14.62 -1.43 1.01
C GLY A 28 -13.39 -2.00 1.68
N ASP A 29 -12.93 -3.14 1.19
CA ASP A 29 -11.78 -3.85 1.75
C ASP A 29 -10.45 -3.45 1.12
N THR A 30 -10.47 -2.53 0.18
CA THR A 30 -9.29 -2.21 -0.63
C THR A 30 -8.85 -0.77 -0.41
N ALA A 31 -7.56 -0.60 -0.17
CA ALA A 31 -6.95 0.73 -0.15
C ALA A 31 -6.32 0.98 -1.52
N TYR A 32 -6.57 2.15 -2.07
CA TYR A 32 -5.96 2.57 -3.32
C TYR A 32 -4.77 3.46 -3.02
N VAL A 33 -3.60 3.02 -3.45
CA VAL A 33 -2.32 3.64 -3.09
C VAL A 33 -1.79 4.43 -4.27
N ASN A 34 -1.45 5.68 -4.00
CA ASN A 34 -0.71 6.50 -4.96
C ASN A 34 0.77 6.15 -4.79
N PRO A 35 1.40 5.49 -5.78
CA PRO A 35 2.77 5.00 -5.60
C PRO A 35 3.77 6.15 -5.47
N ASP A 36 4.78 5.93 -4.65
CA ASP A 36 5.87 6.88 -4.49
C ASP A 36 6.76 6.84 -5.73
N ALA A 37 7.34 7.99 -6.07
CA ALA A 37 8.20 8.09 -7.25
C ALA A 37 9.44 7.21 -7.13
N GLY A 38 9.86 6.87 -5.92
CA GLY A 38 11.00 6.01 -5.67
C GLY A 38 10.71 4.53 -5.65
N ILE A 39 9.46 4.13 -5.90
CA ILE A 39 9.11 2.71 -5.86
C ILE A 39 9.84 1.96 -6.99
N THR A 40 10.35 0.77 -6.64
CA THR A 40 11.08 -0.05 -7.61
C THR A 40 10.16 -1.07 -8.26
N ASP A 41 10.58 -1.60 -9.41
CA ASP A 41 9.83 -2.66 -10.09
C ASP A 41 9.69 -3.90 -9.21
N LYS A 42 10.69 -4.17 -8.38
CA LYS A 42 10.67 -5.29 -7.47
C LYS A 42 9.55 -5.16 -6.46
N ILE A 43 9.35 -3.97 -5.93
CA ILE A 43 8.26 -3.72 -4.98
C ILE A 43 6.91 -3.85 -5.67
N LYS A 44 6.77 -3.30 -6.87
CA LYS A 44 5.54 -3.45 -7.64
C LYS A 44 5.21 -4.91 -7.91
N ALA A 45 6.21 -5.70 -8.27
CA ALA A 45 6.02 -7.11 -8.52
C ALA A 45 5.59 -7.86 -7.25
N SER A 46 6.19 -7.51 -6.12
CA SER A 46 5.85 -8.13 -4.84
C SER A 46 4.42 -7.86 -4.43
N LEU A 47 3.87 -6.71 -4.83
CA LEU A 47 2.49 -6.33 -4.52
C LEU A 47 1.51 -6.71 -5.63
N ASP A 48 1.99 -7.41 -6.64
CA ASP A 48 1.16 -7.84 -7.79
C ASP A 48 0.58 -6.65 -8.54
N TRP A 49 1.30 -5.55 -8.55
CA TRP A 49 0.87 -4.35 -9.29
C TRP A 49 1.32 -4.36 -10.75
N GLY A 50 2.28 -5.24 -11.09
CA GLY A 50 2.81 -5.30 -12.44
C GLY A 50 3.65 -4.08 -12.77
N ASP A 51 3.82 -3.84 -14.07
CA ASP A 51 4.62 -2.74 -14.56
C ASP A 51 3.79 -1.69 -15.33
N THR A 52 2.48 -1.65 -15.06
CA THR A 52 1.61 -0.65 -15.64
C THR A 52 1.75 0.68 -14.90
N ASP A 53 1.57 1.78 -15.61
CA ASP A 53 1.60 3.12 -15.02
C ASP A 53 0.17 3.54 -14.68
N GLU A 54 -0.22 3.33 -13.45
CA GLU A 54 -1.52 3.74 -12.95
C GLU A 54 -1.34 4.88 -11.95
N ASP A 55 -2.37 5.71 -11.84
CA ASP A 55 -2.37 6.76 -10.83
C ASP A 55 -2.47 6.20 -9.44
N THR A 56 -3.19 5.09 -9.29
CA THR A 56 -3.33 4.39 -8.01
C THR A 56 -3.32 2.90 -8.27
N TYR A 57 -2.89 2.15 -7.25
CA TYR A 57 -2.87 0.70 -7.28
C TYR A 57 -3.66 0.15 -6.11
N PRO A 58 -4.40 -0.94 -6.31
CA PRO A 58 -5.14 -1.56 -5.21
C PRO A 58 -4.18 -2.29 -4.27
N LEU A 59 -4.38 -2.09 -2.97
CA LEU A 59 -3.63 -2.80 -1.94
C LEU A 59 -4.57 -3.75 -1.23
N ASP A 60 -4.28 -5.05 -1.35
CA ASP A 60 -5.06 -6.08 -0.70
C ASP A 60 -4.69 -6.15 0.77
N GLY A 61 -5.68 -6.29 1.64
CA GLY A 61 -5.44 -6.43 3.07
C GLY A 61 -4.57 -7.63 3.42
N SER A 62 -4.55 -8.66 2.58
CA SER A 62 -3.70 -9.83 2.81
C SER A 62 -2.22 -9.51 2.73
N ASN A 63 -1.85 -8.41 2.09
CA ASN A 63 -0.45 -7.98 1.99
C ASN A 63 -0.05 -7.07 3.15
N VAL A 64 -0.99 -6.75 4.03
CA VAL A 64 -0.76 -5.80 5.12
C VAL A 64 -0.45 -6.56 6.39
N ASP A 65 0.64 -6.19 7.04
CA ASP A 65 1.02 -6.75 8.33
C ASP A 65 0.33 -6.01 9.47
N ALA A 66 0.27 -4.70 9.39
CA ALA A 66 -0.36 -3.89 10.42
C ALA A 66 -0.82 -2.54 9.87
N VAL A 67 -1.91 -2.03 10.44
CA VAL A 67 -2.37 -0.67 10.20
C VAL A 67 -2.24 0.07 11.52
N THR A 68 -1.41 1.09 11.55
CA THR A 68 -1.20 1.90 12.75
C THR A 68 -1.84 3.27 12.55
N ASP A 69 -1.76 4.10 13.58
CA ASP A 69 -2.29 5.47 13.48
C ASP A 69 -1.47 6.33 12.52
N ASP A 70 -0.22 5.93 12.26
CA ASP A 70 0.72 6.74 11.49
C ASP A 70 0.99 6.20 10.10
N GLU A 71 0.81 4.89 9.89
CA GLU A 71 1.23 4.27 8.63
C GLU A 71 0.54 2.93 8.43
N ILE A 72 0.64 2.44 7.20
CA ILE A 72 0.24 1.07 6.87
C ILE A 72 1.52 0.29 6.60
N ARG A 73 1.72 -0.80 7.32
CA ARG A 73 2.91 -1.63 7.17
C ARG A 73 2.58 -2.87 6.37
N LEU A 74 3.32 -3.07 5.30
CA LEU A 74 3.19 -4.26 4.48
C LEU A 74 4.00 -5.39 5.06
N ARG A 75 3.64 -6.61 4.68
CA ARG A 75 4.39 -7.81 5.08
C ARG A 75 5.78 -7.75 4.48
N SER A 76 6.78 -8.08 5.28
CA SER A 76 8.17 -8.03 4.83
C SER A 76 8.56 -9.26 4.02
N ASP A 77 7.71 -10.28 4.01
CA ASP A 77 7.99 -11.53 3.30
C ASP A 77 7.32 -11.62 1.93
N LEU A 78 6.86 -10.48 1.44
CA LEU A 78 6.27 -10.43 0.09
C LEU A 78 7.31 -10.61 -1.01
#